data_af175e2cabfcde6813716491454a57d3
#
_entry.id   af175e2cabfcde6813716491454a57d3
#
_cell.length_a   1.000
_cell.length_b   1.000
_cell.length_c   1.000
_cell.angle_alpha   90.00
_cell.angle_beta   90.00
_cell.angle_gamma   90.00
#
_symmetry.space_group_name_H-M   'P 1'
#
loop_
_entity.id
_entity.type
_entity.pdbx_description
1 polymer ?
#
loop_
_entity_poly.entity_id
_entity_poly.type
_entity_poly.pdbx_seq_one_letter_code
_entity_poly.pdbx_strand_id
1 'polypeptide(L)'
;SHAGQAGLKLLTSTDLPAWTSQSAGITGVSHCTRLYWHFLCYVLLNLSVLKEDSKYFATSGRIKYYPLVIDHGYGATLVDIDGKEYIDLLASASSQNVGHAPKQVTEAIKKQVDKFIHYTPAYMYHEPLVKLSKKLCDIAPGDYEKRVTFGLSGSDANDGIIKFARAYTGRPYIISFTNAYHGSTFGALSMSAISLNMRKHYGPLLNGFYHIPFPDKYRGMFEQSKSNTVEEYLAPLKEMFAKYVPAEEVACIVLETIQGDGGLLEPVEGYFEALEALCREYGILIAVDDIQQGLGRTGSWSSVDHF
;
A
#
# COMPACT_ATOMS: atom_id res chain seq x y z
N SER A 1 -32.21 -4.67 -1.21
CA SER A 1 -32.38 -6.05 -0.78
C SER A 1 -31.58 -6.28 0.50
N HIS A 2 -32.31 -6.73 1.54
CA HIS A 2 -31.82 -6.97 2.87
C HIS A 2 -30.78 -8.10 2.91
N ALA A 3 -29.58 -7.84 3.44
CA ALA A 3 -28.69 -8.86 3.97
C ALA A 3 -28.72 -8.74 5.50
N GLY A 4 -29.10 -9.83 6.16
CA GLY A 4 -29.46 -9.85 7.56
C GLY A 4 -28.32 -9.53 8.52
N GLN A 5 -28.61 -8.69 9.48
CA GLN A 5 -27.89 -8.56 10.73
C GLN A 5 -28.10 -9.83 11.57
N ALA A 6 -27.09 -10.69 11.62
CA ALA A 6 -26.99 -11.66 12.69
C ALA A 6 -26.49 -10.91 13.94
N GLY A 7 -27.40 -10.52 14.82
CA GLY A 7 -27.10 -9.87 16.07
C GLY A 7 -26.39 -10.83 17.04
N LEU A 8 -25.11 -10.59 17.30
CA LEU A 8 -24.43 -11.15 18.45
C LEU A 8 -25.05 -10.50 19.71
N LYS A 9 -25.87 -11.24 20.44
CA LYS A 9 -26.35 -10.81 21.76
C LYS A 9 -25.17 -10.83 22.73
N LEU A 10 -24.70 -9.66 23.11
CA LEU A 10 -23.76 -9.53 24.24
C LEU A 10 -24.49 -10.01 25.52
N LEU A 11 -23.97 -11.07 26.12
CA LEU A 11 -24.37 -11.47 27.48
C LEU A 11 -23.92 -10.34 28.42
N THR A 12 -24.90 -9.69 29.07
CA THR A 12 -24.63 -8.71 30.12
C THR A 12 -24.27 -9.43 31.41
N SER A 13 -23.63 -8.74 32.36
CA SER A 13 -23.17 -9.28 33.65
C SER A 13 -24.31 -9.85 34.53
N THR A 14 -25.56 -9.68 34.15
CA THR A 14 -26.75 -10.20 34.79
C THR A 14 -27.17 -11.61 34.33
N ASP A 15 -26.57 -12.14 33.27
CA ASP A 15 -26.92 -13.45 32.70
C ASP A 15 -26.02 -14.60 33.21
N LEU A 16 -25.12 -14.32 34.18
CA LEU A 16 -24.28 -15.34 34.82
C LEU A 16 -25.04 -15.96 35.99
N PRO A 17 -25.17 -17.31 36.06
CA PRO A 17 -25.75 -17.95 37.23
C PRO A 17 -24.90 -17.64 38.48
N ALA A 18 -25.54 -17.16 39.52
CA ALA A 18 -24.89 -16.95 40.81
C ALA A 18 -24.48 -18.29 41.43
N TRP A 19 -23.20 -18.60 41.37
CA TRP A 19 -22.63 -19.72 42.08
C TRP A 19 -22.29 -19.22 43.48
N THR A 20 -23.18 -19.54 44.43
CA THR A 20 -22.93 -19.37 45.83
C THR A 20 -21.75 -20.25 46.26
N SER A 21 -20.78 -19.62 46.91
CA SER A 21 -19.64 -20.27 47.56
C SER A 21 -20.13 -21.20 48.67
N GLN A 22 -20.10 -22.50 48.46
CA GLN A 22 -20.02 -23.48 49.54
C GLN A 22 -18.60 -24.05 49.51
N SER A 23 -17.93 -23.90 50.66
CA SER A 23 -16.61 -24.42 50.95
C SER A 23 -16.60 -25.94 50.89
N ALA A 24 -16.20 -26.47 49.75
CA ALA A 24 -15.74 -27.85 49.63
C ALA A 24 -14.31 -27.79 49.07
N GLY A 25 -13.38 -28.35 49.83
CA GLY A 25 -11.95 -28.41 49.44
C GLY A 25 -11.78 -29.15 48.12
N ILE A 26 -11.58 -28.42 47.04
CA ILE A 26 -11.25 -28.92 45.73
C ILE A 26 -9.72 -28.74 45.54
N THR A 27 -8.98 -29.74 45.93
CA THR A 27 -7.60 -29.92 45.48
C THR A 27 -7.61 -30.57 44.08
N GLY A 28 -7.53 -29.77 43.04
CA GLY A 28 -7.45 -30.24 41.67
C GLY A 28 -8.32 -29.41 40.72
N VAL A 29 -7.83 -28.30 40.25
CA VAL A 29 -8.42 -27.59 39.12
C VAL A 29 -8.22 -28.47 37.90
N SER A 30 -9.31 -29.01 37.31
CA SER A 30 -9.22 -29.87 36.16
C SER A 30 -8.54 -29.14 34.98
N HIS A 31 -7.83 -29.88 34.15
CA HIS A 31 -7.14 -29.35 32.97
C HIS A 31 -8.10 -28.54 32.07
N CYS A 32 -9.36 -28.93 31.98
CA CYS A 32 -10.41 -28.24 31.25
C CYS A 32 -10.76 -26.84 31.82
N THR A 33 -10.74 -26.67 33.14
CA THR A 33 -11.03 -25.36 33.77
C THR A 33 -9.89 -24.37 33.51
N ARG A 34 -8.64 -24.84 33.52
CA ARG A 34 -7.47 -24.03 33.14
C ARG A 34 -7.53 -23.55 31.69
N LEU A 35 -7.88 -24.44 30.76
CA LEU A 35 -8.06 -24.10 29.35
C LEU A 35 -9.18 -23.11 29.12
N TYR A 36 -10.31 -23.24 29.86
CA TYR A 36 -11.43 -22.32 29.75
C TYR A 36 -11.08 -20.92 30.29
N TRP A 37 -10.37 -20.81 31.41
CA TRP A 37 -9.90 -19.53 31.94
C TRP A 37 -8.85 -18.87 31.04
N HIS A 38 -7.93 -19.63 30.43
CA HIS A 38 -7.01 -19.12 29.43
C HIS A 38 -7.77 -18.59 28.23
N PHE A 39 -8.68 -19.36 27.67
CA PHE A 39 -9.50 -18.94 26.54
C PHE A 39 -10.30 -17.66 26.84
N LEU A 40 -10.93 -17.58 28.01
CA LEU A 40 -11.69 -16.41 28.43
C LEU A 40 -10.79 -15.16 28.61
N CYS A 41 -9.62 -15.32 29.20
CA CYS A 41 -8.64 -14.24 29.36
C CYS A 41 -8.14 -13.72 28.00
N TYR A 42 -7.86 -14.59 27.05
CA TYR A 42 -7.41 -14.19 25.70
C TYR A 42 -8.50 -13.49 24.93
N VAL A 43 -9.72 -14.01 24.90
CA VAL A 43 -10.86 -13.32 24.26
C VAL A 43 -11.10 -11.94 24.86
N LEU A 44 -10.96 -11.80 26.18
CA LEU A 44 -11.08 -10.50 26.86
C LEU A 44 -9.93 -9.55 26.49
N LEU A 45 -8.71 -10.05 26.31
CA LEU A 45 -7.55 -9.24 25.92
C LEU A 45 -7.69 -8.72 24.50
N ASN A 46 -8.10 -9.58 23.55
CA ASN A 46 -8.37 -9.22 22.17
C ASN A 46 -9.46 -8.12 22.10
N LEU A 47 -10.58 -8.32 22.78
CA LEU A 47 -11.66 -7.34 22.86
C LEU A 47 -11.22 -6.02 23.50
N SER A 48 -10.33 -6.07 24.48
CA SER A 48 -9.76 -4.87 25.13
C SER A 48 -8.94 -4.04 24.13
N VAL A 49 -8.02 -4.67 23.39
CA VAL A 49 -7.19 -3.97 22.38
C VAL A 49 -8.05 -3.36 21.29
N LEU A 50 -9.03 -4.10 20.76
CA LEU A 50 -9.96 -3.59 19.74
C LEU A 50 -10.80 -2.41 20.24
N LYS A 51 -11.22 -2.45 21.50
CA LYS A 51 -11.97 -1.36 22.16
C LYS A 51 -11.09 -0.11 22.34
N GLU A 52 -9.88 -0.29 22.84
CA GLU A 52 -8.91 0.80 23.00
C GLU A 52 -8.54 1.41 21.63
N ASP A 53 -8.30 0.58 20.62
CA ASP A 53 -8.05 1.04 19.25
C ASP A 53 -9.22 1.89 18.73
N SER A 54 -10.46 1.44 18.93
CA SER A 54 -11.64 2.18 18.46
C SER A 54 -11.84 3.52 19.18
N LYS A 55 -11.31 3.67 20.39
CA LYS A 55 -11.39 4.88 21.21
C LYS A 55 -10.30 5.89 20.87
N TYR A 56 -9.08 5.42 20.66
CA TYR A 56 -7.93 6.31 20.56
C TYR A 56 -7.36 6.45 19.14
N PHE A 57 -7.57 5.47 18.26
CA PHE A 57 -7.07 5.55 16.90
C PHE A 57 -8.12 6.16 15.96
N ALA A 58 -7.75 7.24 15.26
CA ALA A 58 -8.63 7.90 14.31
C ALA A 58 -9.04 6.96 13.17
N THR A 59 -10.33 6.85 12.91
CA THR A 59 -10.89 5.94 11.90
C THR A 59 -10.73 6.46 10.49
N SER A 60 -10.51 7.76 10.30
CA SER A 60 -10.38 8.42 8.99
C SER A 60 -9.12 8.04 8.22
N GLY A 61 -8.09 7.56 8.92
CA GLY A 61 -6.79 7.22 8.30
C GLY A 61 -6.55 5.73 8.12
N ARG A 62 -7.52 4.87 8.45
CA ARG A 62 -7.31 3.41 8.41
C ARG A 62 -8.58 2.63 8.06
N ILE A 63 -8.45 1.73 7.09
CA ILE A 63 -9.46 0.72 6.79
C ILE A 63 -9.15 -0.52 7.63
N LYS A 64 -10.12 -0.97 8.43
CA LYS A 64 -10.01 -2.19 9.25
C LYS A 64 -10.66 -3.34 8.50
N TYR A 65 -9.85 -4.27 8.00
CA TYR A 65 -10.36 -5.45 7.29
C TYR A 65 -10.68 -6.60 8.24
N TYR A 66 -9.85 -6.82 9.26
CA TYR A 66 -9.96 -7.98 10.15
C TYR A 66 -9.85 -7.56 11.62
N PRO A 67 -10.68 -8.12 12.51
CA PRO A 67 -10.62 -7.87 13.94
C PRO A 67 -9.58 -8.78 14.62
N LEU A 68 -8.38 -8.85 14.05
CA LEU A 68 -7.26 -9.64 14.58
C LEU A 68 -6.24 -8.74 15.25
N VAL A 69 -5.77 -9.15 16.42
CA VAL A 69 -4.66 -8.51 17.11
C VAL A 69 -3.45 -9.40 16.98
N ILE A 70 -2.49 -8.99 16.17
CA ILE A 70 -1.28 -9.75 15.90
C ILE A 70 -0.25 -9.47 16.99
N ASP A 71 0.36 -10.54 17.53
CA ASP A 71 1.45 -10.47 18.49
C ASP A 71 2.81 -10.49 17.78
N HIS A 72 3.06 -11.49 16.95
CA HIS A 72 4.31 -11.65 16.21
C HIS A 72 4.14 -12.38 14.89
N GLY A 73 5.22 -12.49 14.13
CA GLY A 73 5.26 -13.26 12.88
C GLY A 73 6.65 -13.77 12.55
N TYR A 74 6.71 -14.82 11.73
CA TYR A 74 7.94 -15.40 11.21
C TYR A 74 7.71 -16.01 9.83
N GLY A 75 8.65 -15.82 8.90
CA GLY A 75 8.47 -16.28 7.52
C GLY A 75 7.14 -15.76 6.91
N ALA A 76 6.25 -16.67 6.54
CA ALA A 76 4.91 -16.36 6.03
C ALA A 76 3.79 -16.61 7.06
N THR A 77 4.12 -16.68 8.34
CA THR A 77 3.16 -16.94 9.41
C THR A 77 2.99 -15.71 10.30
N LEU A 78 1.74 -15.38 10.62
CA LEU A 78 1.35 -14.42 11.65
C LEU A 78 0.76 -15.18 12.83
N VAL A 79 1.05 -14.74 14.03
CA VAL A 79 0.50 -15.30 15.27
C VAL A 79 -0.26 -14.20 15.99
N ASP A 80 -1.52 -14.44 16.32
CA ASP A 80 -2.31 -13.49 17.10
C ASP A 80 -2.01 -13.62 18.61
N ILE A 81 -2.54 -12.68 19.39
CA ILE A 81 -2.33 -12.66 20.85
C ILE A 81 -2.96 -13.86 21.57
N ASP A 82 -3.81 -14.63 20.88
CA ASP A 82 -4.40 -15.87 21.39
C ASP A 82 -3.51 -17.09 21.05
N GLY A 83 -2.39 -16.87 20.35
CA GLY A 83 -1.44 -17.90 19.93
C GLY A 83 -1.90 -18.68 18.68
N LYS A 84 -2.93 -18.22 17.98
CA LYS A 84 -3.40 -18.85 16.77
C LYS A 84 -2.57 -18.40 15.57
N GLU A 85 -2.16 -19.34 14.75
CA GLU A 85 -1.36 -19.12 13.56
C GLU A 85 -2.21 -18.91 12.32
N TYR A 86 -1.77 -18.00 11.44
CA TYR A 86 -2.36 -17.67 10.16
C TYR A 86 -1.28 -17.63 9.09
N ILE A 87 -1.58 -18.16 7.91
CA ILE A 87 -0.73 -17.98 6.73
C ILE A 87 -0.99 -16.58 6.18
N ASP A 88 0.06 -15.76 6.11
CA ASP A 88 0.00 -14.41 5.59
C ASP A 88 0.12 -14.40 4.06
N LEU A 89 -1.03 -14.39 3.37
CA LEU A 89 -1.11 -14.24 1.92
C LEU A 89 -1.17 -12.76 1.48
N LEU A 90 -1.35 -11.83 2.42
CA LEU A 90 -1.39 -10.40 2.14
C LEU A 90 0.02 -9.78 2.13
N ALA A 91 0.94 -10.36 2.90
CA ALA A 91 2.31 -9.87 3.07
C ALA A 91 2.38 -8.37 3.40
N SER A 92 1.44 -7.88 4.26
CA SER A 92 1.29 -6.46 4.62
C SER A 92 1.22 -5.55 3.38
N ALA A 93 0.26 -5.83 2.50
CA ALA A 93 0.10 -5.16 1.19
C ALA A 93 1.39 -5.22 0.36
N SER A 94 1.97 -6.42 0.25
CA SER A 94 3.19 -6.74 -0.50
C SER A 94 4.51 -6.20 0.08
N SER A 95 4.51 -5.56 1.24
CA SER A 95 5.73 -4.98 1.83
C SER A 95 6.67 -6.00 2.49
N GLN A 96 6.20 -7.22 2.77
CA GLN A 96 6.99 -8.28 3.44
C GLN A 96 7.65 -9.22 2.43
N ASN A 97 8.48 -8.70 1.53
CA ASN A 97 9.10 -9.46 0.45
C ASN A 97 10.05 -10.56 0.95
N VAL A 98 10.63 -10.39 2.13
CA VAL A 98 11.56 -11.35 2.77
C VAL A 98 10.93 -12.10 3.94
N GLY A 99 9.61 -11.96 4.13
CA GLY A 99 8.87 -12.54 5.24
C GLY A 99 9.02 -11.77 6.55
N HIS A 100 8.31 -12.25 7.58
CA HIS A 100 8.33 -11.64 8.90
C HIS A 100 9.60 -12.00 9.68
N ALA A 101 10.18 -10.99 10.34
CA ALA A 101 11.32 -11.10 11.25
C ALA A 101 12.51 -11.93 10.73
N PRO A 102 12.99 -11.77 9.48
CA PRO A 102 14.14 -12.52 8.99
C PRO A 102 15.37 -12.19 9.80
N LYS A 103 16.12 -13.24 10.23
CA LYS A 103 17.24 -13.12 11.17
C LYS A 103 18.29 -12.08 10.73
N GLN A 104 18.64 -12.08 9.43
CA GLN A 104 19.66 -11.17 8.91
C GLN A 104 19.23 -9.69 9.06
N VAL A 105 17.95 -9.37 8.83
CA VAL A 105 17.41 -8.02 8.95
C VAL A 105 17.32 -7.62 10.42
N THR A 106 16.79 -8.49 11.28
CA THR A 106 16.65 -8.20 12.71
C THR A 106 18.00 -7.96 13.38
N GLU A 107 19.03 -8.76 13.08
CA GLU A 107 20.38 -8.56 13.61
C GLU A 107 21.03 -7.27 13.07
N ALA A 108 20.82 -6.93 11.81
CA ALA A 108 21.33 -5.68 11.24
C ALA A 108 20.68 -4.45 11.93
N ILE A 109 19.38 -4.51 12.19
CA ILE A 109 18.65 -3.45 12.91
C ILE A 109 19.20 -3.30 14.33
N LYS A 110 19.32 -4.40 15.11
CA LYS A 110 19.87 -4.39 16.46
C LYS A 110 21.24 -3.76 16.50
N LYS A 111 22.15 -4.22 15.61
CA LYS A 111 23.50 -3.68 15.51
C LYS A 111 23.55 -2.19 15.17
N GLN A 112 22.60 -1.70 14.37
CA GLN A 112 22.54 -0.26 14.04
C GLN A 112 21.98 0.56 15.19
N VAL A 113 20.95 0.09 15.88
CA VAL A 113 20.34 0.76 17.04
C VAL A 113 21.35 0.93 18.18
N ASP A 114 22.23 -0.05 18.41
CA ASP A 114 23.32 0.03 19.39
C ASP A 114 24.33 1.15 19.07
N LYS A 115 24.42 1.61 17.81
CA LYS A 115 25.30 2.72 17.42
C LYS A 115 24.59 4.06 17.57
N PHE A 116 23.48 4.24 16.90
CA PHE A 116 22.56 5.37 17.00
C PHE A 116 21.26 5.08 16.20
N ILE A 117 20.17 5.69 16.64
CA ILE A 117 18.84 5.49 16.05
C ILE A 117 18.64 6.45 14.88
N HIS A 118 18.91 7.74 15.07
CA HIS A 118 18.62 8.76 14.08
C HIS A 118 19.57 9.96 14.17
N TYR A 119 19.94 10.47 13.01
CA TYR A 119 20.48 11.80 12.81
C TYR A 119 20.08 12.29 11.41
N THR A 120 19.65 13.55 11.31
CA THR A 120 19.14 14.11 10.05
C THR A 120 20.20 14.12 8.95
N PRO A 121 19.98 13.40 7.83
CA PRO A 121 20.97 13.30 6.75
C PRO A 121 21.30 14.64 6.07
N ALA A 122 20.44 15.64 6.22
CA ALA A 122 20.69 16.98 5.71
C ALA A 122 21.89 17.68 6.40
N TYR A 123 22.24 17.25 7.61
CA TYR A 123 23.35 17.86 8.37
C TYR A 123 24.63 17.04 8.32
N MET A 124 24.55 15.72 8.28
CA MET A 124 25.71 14.83 8.35
C MET A 124 25.54 13.62 7.44
N TYR A 125 26.65 13.06 6.99
CA TYR A 125 26.66 11.86 6.16
C TYR A 125 26.54 10.59 7.00
N HIS A 126 25.85 9.58 6.43
CA HIS A 126 25.67 8.27 7.03
C HIS A 126 26.10 7.19 6.05
N GLU A 127 27.02 6.33 6.48
CA GLU A 127 27.49 5.23 5.65
C GLU A 127 26.38 4.29 5.17
N PRO A 128 25.40 3.84 6.01
CA PRO A 128 24.28 3.01 5.55
C PRO A 128 23.44 3.67 4.46
N LEU A 129 23.21 4.99 4.56
CA LEU A 129 22.44 5.74 3.56
C LEU A 129 23.15 5.75 2.20
N VAL A 130 24.46 6.00 2.19
CA VAL A 130 25.27 6.02 0.96
C VAL A 130 25.31 4.64 0.31
N LYS A 131 25.51 3.58 1.11
CA LYS A 131 25.50 2.19 0.63
C LYS A 131 24.15 1.79 0.02
N LEU A 132 23.06 2.17 0.68
CA LEU A 132 21.72 1.92 0.16
C LEU A 132 21.48 2.69 -1.14
N SER A 133 21.81 3.98 -1.19
CA SER A 133 21.68 4.79 -2.40
C SER A 133 22.42 4.18 -3.58
N LYS A 134 23.69 3.76 -3.35
CA LYS A 134 24.46 3.06 -4.39
C LYS A 134 23.76 1.79 -4.85
N LYS A 135 23.33 0.93 -3.91
CA LYS A 135 22.64 -0.32 -4.25
C LYS A 135 21.36 -0.08 -5.05
N LEU A 136 20.56 0.93 -4.68
CA LEU A 136 19.34 1.28 -5.41
C LEU A 136 19.66 1.79 -6.83
N CYS A 137 20.70 2.60 -7.00
CA CYS A 137 21.15 3.01 -8.34
C CYS A 137 21.61 1.82 -9.19
N ASP A 138 22.33 0.85 -8.58
CA ASP A 138 22.85 -0.33 -9.27
C ASP A 138 21.73 -1.28 -9.77
N ILE A 139 20.60 -1.37 -9.04
CA ILE A 139 19.48 -2.27 -9.38
C ILE A 139 18.34 -1.59 -10.13
N ALA A 140 18.28 -0.27 -10.15
CA ALA A 140 17.25 0.47 -10.87
C ALA A 140 17.41 0.31 -12.38
N PRO A 141 16.31 0.17 -13.15
CA PRO A 141 16.36 -0.06 -14.59
C PRO A 141 17.00 1.10 -15.37
N GLY A 142 17.43 0.81 -16.59
CA GLY A 142 18.05 1.77 -17.51
C GLY A 142 19.58 1.92 -17.30
N ASP A 143 20.27 2.34 -18.37
CA ASP A 143 21.72 2.52 -18.43
C ASP A 143 22.06 4.03 -18.51
N TYR A 144 21.84 4.74 -17.39
CA TYR A 144 22.13 6.17 -17.24
C TYR A 144 22.48 6.49 -15.79
N GLU A 145 23.06 7.67 -15.55
CA GLU A 145 23.37 8.14 -14.19
C GLU A 145 22.09 8.33 -13.38
N LYS A 146 22.02 7.68 -12.22
CA LYS A 146 20.87 7.69 -11.33
C LYS A 146 21.18 8.34 -10.00
N ARG A 147 20.16 8.91 -9.40
CA ARG A 147 20.23 9.51 -8.06
C ARG A 147 19.06 9.10 -7.23
N VAL A 148 19.26 8.99 -5.93
CA VAL A 148 18.23 8.57 -4.97
C VAL A 148 17.91 9.73 -4.04
N THR A 149 16.63 9.94 -3.82
CA THR A 149 16.10 10.75 -2.72
C THR A 149 15.24 9.87 -1.83
N PHE A 150 15.23 10.15 -0.52
CA PHE A 150 14.47 9.36 0.43
C PHE A 150 13.30 10.18 0.97
N GLY A 151 12.12 9.54 1.00
CA GLY A 151 10.94 10.00 1.68
C GLY A 151 10.60 9.11 2.89
N LEU A 152 9.60 9.49 3.66
CA LEU A 152 9.14 8.74 4.84
C LEU A 152 8.10 7.66 4.48
N SER A 153 7.54 7.72 3.29
CA SER A 153 6.50 6.79 2.81
C SER A 153 6.41 6.84 1.30
N GLY A 154 5.62 5.92 0.71
CA GLY A 154 5.26 5.97 -0.71
C GLY A 154 4.51 7.26 -1.07
N SER A 155 3.63 7.75 -0.21
CA SER A 155 2.94 9.03 -0.42
C SER A 155 3.93 10.20 -0.52
N ASP A 156 4.95 10.24 0.33
CA ASP A 156 5.99 11.27 0.31
C ASP A 156 6.89 11.15 -0.93
N ALA A 157 7.22 9.92 -1.35
CA ALA A 157 7.93 9.67 -2.60
C ALA A 157 7.14 10.17 -3.83
N ASN A 158 5.84 9.92 -3.86
CA ASN A 158 4.95 10.39 -4.91
C ASN A 158 4.76 11.92 -4.91
N ASP A 159 4.69 12.56 -3.75
CA ASP A 159 4.78 14.03 -3.65
C ASP A 159 6.13 14.54 -4.20
N GLY A 160 7.21 13.78 -3.98
CA GLY A 160 8.52 14.02 -4.57
C GLY A 160 8.50 13.99 -6.10
N ILE A 161 7.83 13.00 -6.71
CA ILE A 161 7.65 12.89 -8.17
C ILE A 161 7.03 14.16 -8.73
N ILE A 162 5.91 14.62 -8.14
CA ILE A 162 5.22 15.85 -8.58
C ILE A 162 6.17 17.04 -8.56
N LYS A 163 6.89 17.22 -7.46
CA LYS A 163 7.84 18.34 -7.27
C LYS A 163 8.97 18.30 -8.29
N PHE A 164 9.59 17.14 -8.46
CA PHE A 164 10.72 16.98 -9.36
C PHE A 164 10.31 17.10 -10.82
N ALA A 165 9.19 16.48 -11.23
CA ALA A 165 8.70 16.56 -12.59
C ALA A 165 8.36 18.01 -12.98
N ARG A 166 7.62 18.72 -12.13
CA ARG A 166 7.29 20.13 -12.37
C ARG A 166 8.53 21.03 -12.37
N ALA A 167 9.45 20.84 -11.42
CA ALA A 167 10.67 21.66 -11.35
C ALA A 167 11.60 21.46 -12.54
N TYR A 168 11.74 20.21 -13.01
CA TYR A 168 12.58 19.85 -14.14
C TYR A 168 12.03 20.32 -15.48
N THR A 169 10.73 20.11 -15.71
CA THR A 169 10.08 20.41 -16.99
C THR A 169 9.57 21.85 -17.11
N GLY A 170 9.32 22.52 -15.97
CA GLY A 170 8.60 23.80 -15.91
C GLY A 170 7.12 23.69 -16.25
N ARG A 171 6.56 22.47 -16.35
CA ARG A 171 5.20 22.18 -16.80
C ARG A 171 4.27 21.90 -15.62
N PRO A 172 2.98 22.33 -15.66
CA PRO A 172 2.09 22.25 -14.51
C PRO A 172 1.34 20.92 -14.37
N TYR A 173 1.09 20.19 -15.49
CA TYR A 173 0.13 19.08 -15.47
C TYR A 173 0.77 17.73 -15.18
N ILE A 174 0.05 16.93 -14.40
CA ILE A 174 0.37 15.52 -14.09
C ILE A 174 -0.83 14.67 -14.53
N ILE A 175 -0.55 13.58 -15.22
CA ILE A 175 -1.56 12.61 -15.59
C ILE A 175 -1.31 11.31 -14.82
N SER A 176 -2.36 10.68 -14.33
CA SER A 176 -2.33 9.35 -13.73
C SER A 176 -3.50 8.50 -14.25
N PHE A 177 -3.72 7.35 -13.65
CA PHE A 177 -4.73 6.42 -14.13
C PHE A 177 -5.91 6.31 -13.16
N THR A 178 -7.10 6.02 -13.67
CA THR A 178 -8.22 5.57 -12.83
C THR A 178 -7.87 4.26 -12.16
N ASN A 179 -8.46 3.99 -10.99
CA ASN A 179 -8.15 2.85 -10.12
C ASN A 179 -6.74 2.83 -9.52
N ALA A 180 -5.89 3.83 -9.78
CA ALA A 180 -4.55 3.93 -9.20
C ALA A 180 -4.58 4.35 -7.73
N TYR A 181 -3.63 3.83 -6.95
CA TYR A 181 -3.36 4.28 -5.59
C TYR A 181 -1.90 4.71 -5.44
N HIS A 182 -1.69 6.00 -5.25
CA HIS A 182 -0.36 6.61 -5.11
C HIS A 182 -0.10 7.18 -3.71
N GLY A 183 -1.07 7.08 -2.80
CA GLY A 183 -0.94 7.55 -1.43
C GLY A 183 -2.05 8.48 -0.98
N SER A 184 -1.92 9.01 0.23
CA SER A 184 -2.96 9.77 0.93
C SER A 184 -2.53 11.19 1.34
N THR A 185 -1.31 11.64 1.04
CA THR A 185 -0.95 13.06 1.10
C THR A 185 -1.68 13.83 0.00
N PHE A 186 -1.84 15.15 0.11
CA PHE A 186 -2.65 15.91 -0.85
C PHE A 186 -2.17 15.77 -2.30
N GLY A 187 -0.86 15.71 -2.55
CA GLY A 187 -0.31 15.47 -3.88
C GLY A 187 -0.59 14.05 -4.36
N ALA A 188 -0.20 13.05 -3.59
CA ALA A 188 -0.42 11.64 -3.92
C ALA A 188 -1.92 11.31 -4.03
N LEU A 189 -2.78 11.90 -3.18
CA LEU A 189 -4.23 11.75 -3.27
C LEU A 189 -4.80 12.39 -4.54
N SER A 190 -4.20 13.49 -5.01
CA SER A 190 -4.61 14.12 -6.27
C SER A 190 -4.36 13.22 -7.48
N MET A 191 -3.33 12.37 -7.44
CA MET A 191 -3.03 11.34 -8.44
C MET A 191 -3.84 10.05 -8.24
N SER A 192 -4.26 9.73 -7.00
CA SER A 192 -4.99 8.50 -6.69
C SER A 192 -6.45 8.60 -7.12
N ALA A 193 -6.97 7.56 -7.77
CA ALA A 193 -8.37 7.49 -8.22
C ALA A 193 -9.01 6.12 -7.96
N ILE A 194 -8.55 5.42 -6.91
CA ILE A 194 -9.01 4.06 -6.56
C ILE A 194 -10.45 4.04 -6.05
N SER A 195 -10.85 5.02 -5.24
CA SER A 195 -12.15 5.00 -4.57
C SER A 195 -12.64 6.41 -4.25
N LEU A 196 -13.94 6.64 -4.46
CA LEU A 196 -14.60 7.86 -4.03
C LEU A 196 -14.48 8.07 -2.51
N ASN A 197 -14.52 6.99 -1.72
CA ASN A 197 -14.40 7.06 -0.26
C ASN A 197 -13.07 7.64 0.22
N MET A 198 -12.00 7.49 -0.57
CA MET A 198 -10.69 8.07 -0.24
C MET A 198 -10.56 9.55 -0.63
N ARG A 199 -11.45 10.05 -1.48
CA ARG A 199 -11.38 11.43 -2.03
C ARG A 199 -12.49 12.35 -1.52
N LYS A 200 -13.67 11.81 -1.19
CA LYS A 200 -14.82 12.60 -0.76
C LYS A 200 -14.50 13.35 0.55
N HIS A 201 -14.98 14.57 0.64
CA HIS A 201 -14.82 15.49 1.77
C HIS A 201 -13.38 16.05 1.98
N TYR A 202 -12.42 15.69 1.14
CA TYR A 202 -11.07 16.26 1.18
C TYR A 202 -10.82 17.36 0.14
N GLY A 203 -11.79 17.63 -0.73
CA GLY A 203 -11.68 18.68 -1.75
C GLY A 203 -11.62 20.11 -1.19
N PRO A 204 -11.05 21.05 -1.95
CA PRO A 204 -10.48 20.82 -3.27
C PRO A 204 -9.11 20.14 -3.20
N LEU A 205 -8.87 19.13 -4.04
CA LEU A 205 -7.56 18.57 -4.26
C LEU A 205 -6.69 19.51 -5.09
N LEU A 206 -5.42 19.19 -5.28
CA LEU A 206 -4.51 20.04 -6.05
C LEU A 206 -4.96 20.14 -7.52
N ASN A 207 -4.79 21.32 -8.11
CA ASN A 207 -5.09 21.56 -9.52
C ASN A 207 -4.00 20.99 -10.44
N GLY A 208 -4.39 20.74 -11.70
CA GLY A 208 -3.47 20.28 -12.74
C GLY A 208 -3.22 18.77 -12.73
N PHE A 209 -4.16 17.99 -12.21
CA PHE A 209 -4.14 16.53 -12.21
C PHE A 209 -5.27 15.97 -13.06
N TYR A 210 -4.94 15.07 -13.95
CA TYR A 210 -5.88 14.41 -14.86
C TYR A 210 -5.74 12.90 -14.76
N HIS A 211 -6.81 12.19 -15.10
CA HIS A 211 -6.86 10.75 -15.03
C HIS A 211 -7.35 10.16 -16.35
N ILE A 212 -6.69 9.10 -16.79
CA ILE A 212 -7.09 8.30 -17.95
C ILE A 212 -7.39 6.86 -17.52
N PRO A 213 -8.17 6.09 -18.29
CA PRO A 213 -8.40 4.68 -17.99
C PRO A 213 -7.10 3.87 -17.99
N PHE A 214 -6.97 2.94 -17.04
CA PHE A 214 -5.89 1.95 -17.05
C PHE A 214 -6.16 0.90 -18.15
N PRO A 215 -5.14 0.39 -18.83
CA PRO A 215 -5.28 -0.58 -19.91
C PRO A 215 -5.55 -2.01 -19.41
N ASP A 216 -6.66 -2.19 -18.68
CA ASP A 216 -7.07 -3.46 -18.06
C ASP A 216 -7.42 -4.50 -19.13
N LYS A 217 -6.53 -5.47 -19.35
CA LYS A 217 -6.71 -6.52 -20.35
C LYS A 217 -7.86 -7.50 -20.03
N TYR A 218 -8.30 -7.56 -18.78
CA TYR A 218 -9.35 -8.48 -18.35
C TYR A 218 -10.74 -7.92 -18.57
N ARG A 219 -10.98 -6.66 -18.15
CA ARG A 219 -12.32 -6.04 -18.23
C ARG A 219 -12.52 -5.22 -19.49
N GLY A 220 -11.44 -4.78 -20.12
CA GLY A 220 -11.51 -3.83 -21.23
C GLY A 220 -11.78 -2.40 -20.74
N MET A 221 -11.72 -1.45 -21.67
CA MET A 221 -12.01 -0.04 -21.36
C MET A 221 -13.50 0.20 -21.09
N PHE A 222 -14.35 -0.51 -21.80
CA PHE A 222 -15.81 -0.46 -21.65
C PHE A 222 -16.34 -1.90 -21.55
N GLU A 223 -17.32 -2.13 -20.69
CA GLU A 223 -17.94 -3.46 -20.50
C GLU A 223 -18.41 -4.14 -21.79
N GLN A 224 -18.60 -3.38 -22.87
CA GLN A 224 -19.04 -3.84 -24.18
C GLN A 224 -17.94 -3.80 -25.25
N SER A 225 -16.73 -3.36 -24.90
CA SER A 225 -15.62 -3.32 -25.83
C SER A 225 -15.17 -4.75 -26.17
N LYS A 226 -15.25 -5.09 -27.46
CA LYS A 226 -14.79 -6.40 -27.99
C LYS A 226 -13.33 -6.35 -28.44
N SER A 227 -12.77 -5.17 -28.64
CA SER A 227 -11.38 -4.95 -28.95
C SER A 227 -10.66 -4.49 -27.69
N ASN A 228 -9.52 -5.03 -27.44
CA ASN A 228 -8.69 -4.72 -26.27
C ASN A 228 -7.32 -4.33 -26.82
N THR A 229 -7.31 -3.27 -27.64
CA THR A 229 -6.12 -2.84 -28.38
C THR A 229 -5.40 -1.69 -27.70
N VAL A 230 -4.12 -1.57 -27.97
CA VAL A 230 -3.28 -0.47 -27.47
C VAL A 230 -3.83 0.89 -27.92
N GLU A 231 -4.28 1.00 -29.19
CA GLU A 231 -4.84 2.24 -29.75
C GLU A 231 -6.10 2.67 -28.99
N GLU A 232 -6.95 1.73 -28.61
CA GLU A 232 -8.17 2.01 -27.86
C GLU A 232 -7.85 2.62 -26.49
N TYR A 233 -6.82 2.11 -25.81
CA TYR A 233 -6.39 2.64 -24.50
C TYR A 233 -5.59 3.94 -24.60
N LEU A 234 -4.92 4.21 -25.70
CA LEU A 234 -4.26 5.49 -25.93
C LEU A 234 -5.22 6.59 -26.40
N ALA A 235 -6.39 6.23 -26.93
CA ALA A 235 -7.34 7.18 -27.47
C ALA A 235 -7.77 8.26 -26.45
N PRO A 236 -8.09 7.95 -25.18
CA PRO A 236 -8.43 8.97 -24.17
C PRO A 236 -7.32 9.99 -23.93
N LEU A 237 -6.06 9.55 -23.92
CA LEU A 237 -4.92 10.43 -23.77
C LEU A 237 -4.73 11.35 -24.99
N LYS A 238 -4.83 10.79 -26.20
CA LYS A 238 -4.76 11.56 -27.45
C LYS A 238 -5.91 12.54 -27.57
N GLU A 239 -7.12 12.15 -27.17
CA GLU A 239 -8.28 13.02 -27.11
C GLU A 239 -8.11 14.16 -26.12
N MET A 240 -7.55 13.88 -24.94
CA MET A 240 -7.21 14.87 -23.91
C MET A 240 -6.25 15.92 -24.49
N PHE A 241 -5.18 15.49 -25.16
CA PHE A 241 -4.20 16.38 -25.80
C PHE A 241 -4.82 17.24 -26.90
N ALA A 242 -5.74 16.67 -27.66
CA ALA A 242 -6.39 17.40 -28.76
C ALA A 242 -7.43 18.43 -28.29
N LYS A 243 -7.97 18.30 -27.08
CA LYS A 243 -9.16 19.09 -26.68
C LYS A 243 -8.94 20.05 -25.52
N TYR A 244 -8.19 19.68 -24.46
CA TYR A 244 -8.22 20.45 -23.23
C TYR A 244 -6.97 20.39 -22.33
N VAL A 245 -5.98 19.55 -22.65
CA VAL A 245 -4.69 19.49 -21.93
C VAL A 245 -3.58 19.51 -22.98
N PRO A 246 -2.92 20.65 -23.21
CA PRO A 246 -1.79 20.68 -24.14
C PRO A 246 -0.69 19.70 -23.74
N ALA A 247 -0.28 18.81 -24.65
CA ALA A 247 0.75 17.79 -24.35
C ALA A 247 2.09 18.42 -23.91
N GLU A 248 2.41 19.58 -24.48
CA GLU A 248 3.61 20.37 -24.13
C GLU A 248 3.57 21.00 -22.72
N GLU A 249 2.41 21.00 -22.06
CA GLU A 249 2.27 21.45 -20.67
C GLU A 249 2.21 20.28 -19.67
N VAL A 250 2.26 19.03 -20.14
CA VAL A 250 2.30 17.86 -19.27
C VAL A 250 3.73 17.59 -18.80
N ALA A 251 3.94 17.63 -17.49
CA ALA A 251 5.22 17.36 -16.86
C ALA A 251 5.52 15.85 -16.82
N CYS A 252 4.54 15.06 -16.42
CA CYS A 252 4.74 13.65 -16.12
C CYS A 252 3.44 12.85 -16.23
N ILE A 253 3.57 11.60 -16.68
CA ILE A 253 2.55 10.56 -16.50
C ILE A 253 3.04 9.63 -15.39
N VAL A 254 2.23 9.43 -14.34
CA VAL A 254 2.52 8.56 -13.21
C VAL A 254 1.68 7.30 -13.33
N LEU A 255 2.31 6.15 -13.18
CA LEU A 255 1.65 4.85 -13.37
C LEU A 255 2.19 3.78 -12.40
N GLU A 256 1.36 2.80 -12.14
CA GLU A 256 1.74 1.47 -11.66
C GLU A 256 1.83 0.53 -12.87
N THR A 257 2.88 -0.26 -13.01
CA THR A 257 2.99 -1.21 -14.15
C THR A 257 1.95 -2.33 -14.04
N ILE A 258 1.63 -2.72 -12.81
CA ILE A 258 0.51 -3.59 -12.44
C ILE A 258 -0.24 -2.82 -11.35
N GLN A 259 -1.49 -2.43 -11.60
CA GLN A 259 -2.24 -1.74 -10.56
C GLN A 259 -2.50 -2.65 -9.37
N GLY A 260 -1.97 -2.28 -8.21
CA GLY A 260 -2.08 -3.07 -6.98
C GLY A 260 -3.49 -3.01 -6.40
N ASP A 261 -3.82 -1.93 -5.73
CA ASP A 261 -5.12 -1.72 -5.07
C ASP A 261 -6.28 -1.69 -6.08
N GLY A 262 -6.03 -1.35 -7.33
CA GLY A 262 -6.99 -1.42 -8.43
C GLY A 262 -7.50 -2.84 -8.72
N GLY A 263 -6.80 -3.88 -8.25
CA GLY A 263 -7.22 -5.27 -8.37
C GLY A 263 -6.16 -6.23 -8.91
N LEU A 264 -4.89 -5.91 -8.82
CA LEU A 264 -3.76 -6.62 -9.44
C LEU A 264 -3.95 -6.71 -10.97
N LEU A 265 -4.19 -5.55 -11.58
CA LEU A 265 -4.54 -5.45 -12.98
C LEU A 265 -3.27 -5.36 -13.83
N GLU A 266 -3.15 -6.28 -14.78
CA GLU A 266 -2.10 -6.26 -15.80
C GLU A 266 -2.54 -5.44 -17.02
N PRO A 267 -1.62 -4.70 -17.64
CA PRO A 267 -1.92 -3.92 -18.83
C PRO A 267 -2.09 -4.81 -20.08
N VAL A 268 -2.67 -4.22 -21.11
CA VAL A 268 -2.63 -4.80 -22.46
C VAL A 268 -1.18 -4.80 -22.95
N GLU A 269 -0.77 -5.90 -23.58
CA GLU A 269 0.57 -6.06 -24.14
C GLU A 269 0.90 -4.96 -25.17
N GLY A 270 2.09 -4.37 -25.06
CA GLY A 270 2.57 -3.30 -25.93
C GLY A 270 2.05 -1.89 -25.55
N TYR A 271 1.23 -1.77 -24.49
CA TYR A 271 0.70 -0.46 -24.08
C TYR A 271 1.78 0.48 -23.58
N PHE A 272 2.68 0.01 -22.71
CA PHE A 272 3.68 0.89 -22.12
C PHE A 272 4.75 1.32 -23.11
N GLU A 273 5.11 0.47 -24.06
CA GLU A 273 6.00 0.85 -25.17
C GLU A 273 5.38 1.94 -26.04
N ALA A 274 4.09 1.82 -26.34
CA ALA A 274 3.38 2.82 -27.13
C ALA A 274 3.17 4.13 -26.34
N LEU A 275 2.90 4.03 -25.02
CA LEU A 275 2.83 5.19 -24.14
C LEU A 275 4.21 5.89 -24.05
N GLU A 276 5.29 5.13 -23.91
CA GLU A 276 6.63 5.69 -23.88
C GLU A 276 6.98 6.43 -25.19
N ALA A 277 6.65 5.83 -26.33
CA ALA A 277 6.86 6.47 -27.63
C ALA A 277 6.11 7.81 -27.72
N LEU A 278 4.85 7.84 -27.29
CA LEU A 278 4.04 9.06 -27.26
C LEU A 278 4.61 10.10 -26.28
N CYS A 279 5.02 9.67 -25.08
CA CYS A 279 5.64 10.57 -24.10
C CYS A 279 6.96 11.17 -24.61
N ARG A 280 7.75 10.37 -25.32
CA ARG A 280 9.02 10.81 -25.92
C ARG A 280 8.78 11.88 -27.00
N GLU A 281 7.74 11.73 -27.82
CA GLU A 281 7.36 12.72 -28.85
C GLU A 281 7.12 14.11 -28.25
N TYR A 282 6.46 14.18 -27.10
CA TYR A 282 6.12 15.46 -26.45
C TYR A 282 7.09 15.85 -25.33
N GLY A 283 8.10 15.06 -25.03
CA GLY A 283 9.03 15.31 -23.92
C GLY A 283 8.36 15.24 -22.55
N ILE A 284 7.38 14.35 -22.40
CA ILE A 284 6.69 14.07 -21.16
C ILE A 284 7.49 13.03 -20.36
N LEU A 285 7.70 13.26 -19.06
CA LEU A 285 8.35 12.28 -18.19
C LEU A 285 7.39 11.12 -17.87
N ILE A 286 7.93 9.92 -17.70
CA ILE A 286 7.21 8.78 -17.12
C ILE A 286 7.78 8.52 -15.73
N ALA A 287 6.90 8.42 -14.75
CA ALA A 287 7.25 8.00 -13.40
C ALA A 287 6.49 6.71 -13.06
N VAL A 288 7.23 5.69 -12.67
CA VAL A 288 6.67 4.41 -12.26
C VAL A 288 6.59 4.36 -10.74
N ASP A 289 5.39 4.15 -10.23
CA ASP A 289 5.15 3.83 -8.84
C ASP A 289 5.30 2.32 -8.65
N ASP A 290 6.47 1.92 -8.22
CA ASP A 290 6.87 0.52 -8.02
C ASP A 290 6.82 0.10 -6.53
N ILE A 291 6.10 0.87 -5.70
CA ILE A 291 6.06 0.70 -4.24
C ILE A 291 5.50 -0.67 -3.88
N GLN A 292 4.46 -1.12 -4.57
CA GLN A 292 3.83 -2.41 -4.30
C GLN A 292 4.40 -3.55 -5.16
N GLN A 293 4.87 -3.27 -6.37
CA GLN A 293 5.26 -4.27 -7.37
C GLN A 293 6.77 -4.55 -7.42
N GLY A 294 7.60 -3.64 -6.92
CA GLY A 294 9.05 -3.72 -6.99
C GLY A 294 9.71 -4.61 -5.95
N LEU A 295 11.03 -4.56 -5.93
CA LEU A 295 11.92 -5.23 -4.97
C LEU A 295 11.67 -6.73 -4.82
N GLY A 296 11.45 -7.43 -5.95
CA GLY A 296 11.29 -8.88 -6.01
C GLY A 296 9.83 -9.35 -5.96
N ARG A 297 8.83 -8.47 -5.77
CA ARG A 297 7.43 -8.87 -5.70
C ARG A 297 6.93 -9.52 -6.99
N THR A 298 7.38 -9.05 -8.13
CA THR A 298 7.07 -9.58 -9.47
C THR A 298 8.14 -10.55 -10.00
N GLY A 299 9.17 -10.84 -9.19
CA GLY A 299 10.30 -11.71 -9.59
C GLY A 299 11.53 -10.96 -10.08
N SER A 300 11.41 -9.66 -10.37
CA SER A 300 12.50 -8.76 -10.77
C SER A 300 12.74 -7.68 -9.72
N TRP A 301 13.87 -6.95 -9.79
CA TRP A 301 14.12 -5.82 -8.91
C TRP A 301 13.13 -4.68 -9.13
N SER A 302 12.79 -4.42 -10.38
CA SER A 302 11.73 -3.48 -10.76
C SER A 302 10.66 -4.20 -11.58
N SER A 303 9.41 -3.81 -11.43
CA SER A 303 8.32 -4.32 -12.24
C SER A 303 8.42 -3.86 -13.72
N VAL A 304 9.15 -2.78 -13.97
CA VAL A 304 9.45 -2.29 -15.33
C VAL A 304 10.20 -3.33 -16.17
N ASP A 305 10.96 -4.22 -15.53
CA ASP A 305 11.74 -5.27 -16.22
C ASP A 305 10.85 -6.27 -17.00
N HIS A 306 9.54 -6.21 -16.82
CA HIS A 306 8.56 -7.08 -17.50
C HIS A 306 7.91 -6.43 -18.74
N PHE A 307 8.22 -5.16 -19.03
CA PHE A 307 7.57 -4.37 -20.07
C PHE A 307 8.56 -3.62 -20.97
#